data_ee115d288267d77783ab1555ae1f70dd
#
_entry.id   ee115d288267d77783ab1555ae1f70dd
#
_cell.length_a   1.000
_cell.length_b   1.000
_cell.length_c   1.000
_cell.angle_alpha   90.00
_cell.angle_beta   90.00
_cell.angle_gamma   90.00
#
_symmetry.space_group_name_H-M   'P 1'
#
loop_
_entity.id
_entity.type
_entity.pdbx_description
1 polymer ?
#
loop_
_entity_poly.entity_id
_entity_poly.type
_entity_poly.pdbx_seq_one_letter_code
_entity_poly.pdbx_strand_id
1 'polypeptide(L)'
;MSKIKSILVAAIISLSLTACAGGLGGGGFGSYSLVRVRDAGVGNDSLRVTPPREWNRQHGQLFVDIREVEDWTLNGPLLDGISFVTGLPSGKYLIRQSKREDRQVPKFRADMAAPEVTAMLESLFRVRGGTVDFRTISLKPRAFLGANGFQFDYEHLDSDELWRRGRAVGAVIDGELYLILYDATRSHYFDAGIGDFEAIVASARKR
;
A
#
# COMPACT_ATOMS: atom_id res chain seq x y z
N MET A 1 -4.72 -46.90 -54.53
CA MET A 1 -3.93 -46.66 -53.30
C MET A 1 -3.51 -45.19 -53.13
N SER A 2 -4.42 -44.21 -53.29
CA SER A 2 -4.05 -42.81 -53.34
C SER A 2 -4.97 -41.85 -52.44
N LYS A 3 -5.91 -42.44 -51.73
CA LYS A 3 -6.85 -41.60 -50.89
C LYS A 3 -6.63 -41.65 -49.38
N ILE A 4 -5.66 -42.45 -48.91
CA ILE A 4 -5.40 -42.60 -47.46
C ILE A 4 -4.30 -41.63 -46.96
N LYS A 5 -3.46 -41.07 -47.86
CA LYS A 5 -2.38 -40.16 -47.49
C LYS A 5 -2.80 -38.69 -47.23
N SER A 6 -4.00 -38.31 -47.69
CA SER A 6 -4.49 -36.91 -47.53
C SER A 6 -5.23 -36.66 -46.23
N ILE A 7 -5.62 -37.67 -45.46
CA ILE A 7 -6.37 -37.51 -44.21
C ILE A 7 -5.42 -37.36 -42.98
N LEU A 8 -4.18 -37.82 -43.12
CA LEU A 8 -3.21 -37.80 -42.02
C LEU A 8 -2.47 -36.44 -41.85
N VAL A 9 -2.53 -35.56 -42.85
CA VAL A 9 -1.89 -34.22 -42.81
C VAL A 9 -2.81 -33.16 -42.22
N ALA A 10 -4.13 -33.37 -42.25
CA ALA A 10 -5.11 -32.41 -41.70
C ALA A 10 -5.31 -32.50 -40.17
N ALA A 11 -4.84 -33.58 -39.53
CA ALA A 11 -5.02 -33.81 -38.09
C ALA A 11 -3.87 -33.27 -37.23
N ILE A 12 -2.79 -32.74 -37.80
CA ILE A 12 -1.60 -32.31 -37.07
C ILE A 12 -1.59 -30.76 -36.86
N ILE A 13 -2.45 -30.01 -37.55
CA ILE A 13 -2.46 -28.53 -37.49
C ILE A 13 -3.39 -27.96 -36.40
N SER A 14 -4.21 -28.79 -35.76
CA SER A 14 -5.18 -28.33 -34.76
C SER A 14 -4.75 -28.46 -33.29
N LEU A 15 -3.48 -28.76 -32.99
CA LEU A 15 -2.99 -28.95 -31.62
C LEU A 15 -2.03 -27.85 -31.10
N SER A 16 -1.86 -26.77 -31.81
CA SER A 16 -0.87 -25.74 -31.44
C SER A 16 -1.44 -24.37 -30.96
N LEU A 17 -2.73 -24.29 -30.58
CA LEU A 17 -3.34 -23.04 -30.14
C LEU A 17 -3.83 -23.01 -28.67
N THR A 18 -3.38 -23.96 -27.85
CA THR A 18 -3.72 -23.97 -26.40
C THR A 18 -2.52 -23.74 -25.48
N ALA A 19 -1.51 -23.03 -25.93
CA ALA A 19 -0.28 -22.79 -25.16
C ALA A 19 -0.16 -21.38 -24.58
N CYS A 20 -1.27 -20.66 -24.30
CA CYS A 20 -1.22 -19.36 -23.61
C CYS A 20 -2.15 -19.25 -22.42
N ALA A 21 -2.56 -20.37 -21.81
CA ALA A 21 -3.33 -20.36 -20.56
C ALA A 21 -2.69 -21.23 -19.46
N GLY A 22 -1.38 -21.41 -19.50
CA GLY A 22 -0.61 -22.16 -18.52
C GLY A 22 0.20 -21.20 -17.66
N GLY A 23 -0.26 -20.94 -16.43
CA GLY A 23 0.33 -20.08 -15.45
C GLY A 23 1.82 -20.31 -15.26
N LEU A 24 2.58 -19.27 -15.44
CA LEU A 24 3.86 -19.13 -14.80
C LEU A 24 3.58 -18.80 -13.34
N GLY A 25 3.82 -19.76 -12.47
CA GLY A 25 4.00 -19.52 -11.05
C GLY A 25 5.22 -18.61 -10.86
N GLY A 26 4.97 -17.32 -10.84
CA GLY A 26 5.92 -16.28 -10.47
C GLY A 26 5.30 -15.49 -9.35
N GLY A 27 6.07 -15.13 -8.35
CA GLY A 27 5.76 -14.50 -7.11
C GLY A 27 4.52 -13.59 -7.14
N GLY A 28 3.59 -13.89 -6.23
CA GLY A 28 2.26 -13.35 -6.24
C GLY A 28 2.19 -11.83 -6.21
N PHE A 29 1.88 -11.27 -7.33
CA PHE A 29 1.18 -10.00 -7.35
C PHE A 29 -0.22 -10.29 -6.82
N GLY A 30 -0.56 -9.69 -5.65
CA GLY A 30 -1.85 -9.88 -5.02
C GLY A 30 -3.00 -9.58 -6.00
N SER A 31 -4.15 -10.16 -5.74
CA SER A 31 -5.35 -9.81 -6.50
C SER A 31 -5.78 -8.38 -6.17
N TYR A 32 -6.43 -7.72 -7.12
CA TYR A 32 -6.94 -6.36 -6.96
C TYR A 32 -8.46 -6.35 -7.04
N SER A 33 -9.08 -5.45 -6.31
CA SER A 33 -10.50 -5.11 -6.49
C SER A 33 -10.68 -3.62 -6.66
N LEU A 34 -11.64 -3.24 -7.51
CA LEU A 34 -11.91 -1.85 -7.82
C LEU A 34 -12.60 -1.15 -6.64
N VAL A 35 -12.02 -0.05 -6.17
CA VAL A 35 -12.64 0.90 -5.25
C VAL A 35 -13.27 2.02 -6.07
N ARG A 36 -14.59 2.11 -6.04
CA ARG A 36 -15.33 3.11 -6.81
C ARG A 36 -15.37 4.45 -6.08
N VAL A 37 -15.74 5.51 -6.80
CA VAL A 37 -15.97 6.87 -6.28
C VAL A 37 -17.24 6.88 -5.42
N ARG A 38 -17.13 6.35 -4.21
CA ARG A 38 -18.20 6.32 -3.20
C ARG A 38 -17.60 6.09 -1.82
N ASP A 39 -18.41 6.25 -0.81
CA ASP A 39 -18.06 5.91 0.56
C ASP A 39 -17.60 4.45 0.68
N ALA A 40 -16.37 4.24 1.12
CA ALA A 40 -15.73 2.94 1.25
C ALA A 40 -15.15 2.75 2.65
N GLY A 41 -15.41 1.58 3.24
CA GLY A 41 -14.69 1.15 4.44
C GLY A 41 -13.30 0.67 4.08
N VAL A 42 -12.33 0.94 4.94
CA VAL A 42 -10.93 0.54 4.77
C VAL A 42 -10.41 -0.22 5.99
N GLY A 43 -9.48 -1.13 5.75
CA GLY A 43 -8.87 -1.99 6.74
C GLY A 43 -9.90 -2.85 7.47
N ASN A 44 -10.00 -2.68 8.79
CA ASN A 44 -10.97 -3.35 9.63
C ASN A 44 -12.37 -2.69 9.64
N ASP A 45 -12.64 -1.79 8.68
CA ASP A 45 -13.87 -0.98 8.53
C ASP A 45 -14.08 0.06 9.67
N SER A 46 -13.08 0.33 10.48
CA SER A 46 -13.14 1.40 11.50
C SER A 46 -12.93 2.80 10.93
N LEU A 47 -12.43 2.90 9.71
CA LEU A 47 -12.23 4.13 8.96
C LEU A 47 -12.99 4.07 7.65
N ARG A 48 -13.60 5.18 7.26
CA ARG A 48 -14.29 5.34 5.98
C ARG A 48 -13.75 6.53 5.22
N VAL A 49 -13.63 6.38 3.90
CA VAL A 49 -13.13 7.42 3.00
C VAL A 49 -13.96 7.45 1.70
N THR A 50 -13.93 8.58 1.00
CA THR A 50 -14.50 8.72 -0.34
C THR A 50 -13.41 9.14 -1.31
N PRO A 51 -12.88 8.24 -2.14
CA PRO A 51 -11.86 8.60 -3.10
C PRO A 51 -12.45 9.49 -4.23
N PRO A 52 -11.66 10.45 -4.77
CA PRO A 52 -12.12 11.35 -5.84
C PRO A 52 -12.16 10.67 -7.22
N ARG A 53 -11.48 9.55 -7.38
CA ARG A 53 -11.48 8.66 -8.54
C ARG A 53 -11.44 7.20 -8.13
N GLU A 54 -11.57 6.28 -9.08
CA GLU A 54 -11.41 4.85 -8.84
C GLU A 54 -9.96 4.49 -8.50
N TRP A 55 -9.79 3.60 -7.52
CA TRP A 55 -8.52 3.05 -7.07
C TRP A 55 -8.56 1.52 -7.11
N ASN A 56 -7.40 0.90 -7.11
CA ASN A 56 -7.26 -0.55 -7.00
C ASN A 56 -6.89 -0.91 -5.56
N ARG A 57 -7.80 -1.55 -4.83
CA ARG A 57 -7.53 -2.16 -3.52
C ARG A 57 -6.67 -3.39 -3.73
N GLN A 58 -5.54 -3.46 -3.06
CA GLN A 58 -4.64 -4.59 -3.11
C GLN A 58 -5.06 -5.66 -2.09
N HIS A 59 -5.17 -6.91 -2.54
CA HIS A 59 -5.41 -8.06 -1.69
C HIS A 59 -4.20 -8.98 -1.69
N GLY A 60 -3.73 -9.40 -0.51
CA GLY A 60 -2.52 -10.23 -0.36
C GLY A 60 -1.25 -9.43 -0.68
N GLN A 61 -0.54 -9.26 0.08
CA GLN A 61 0.54 -8.61 0.73
C GLN A 61 1.79 -8.25 -0.05
N LEU A 62 2.23 -7.04 -0.04
CA LEU A 62 3.65 -6.72 -0.19
C LEU A 62 4.30 -6.29 1.15
N PHE A 63 3.63 -5.50 1.97
CA PHE A 63 4.29 -4.93 3.13
C PHE A 63 3.62 -5.27 4.46
N VAL A 64 2.31 -5.45 4.47
CA VAL A 64 1.55 -5.47 5.72
C VAL A 64 0.49 -6.54 5.68
N ASP A 65 0.52 -7.45 6.64
CA ASP A 65 -0.36 -8.61 6.71
C ASP A 65 -1.14 -8.60 8.03
N ILE A 66 -1.74 -7.45 8.31
CA ILE A 66 -2.62 -7.27 9.46
C ILE A 66 -3.91 -6.59 9.00
N ARG A 67 -5.02 -6.94 9.65
CA ARG A 67 -6.36 -6.46 9.28
C ARG A 67 -6.56 -4.95 9.45
N GLU A 68 -5.74 -4.31 10.28
CA GLU A 68 -5.76 -2.88 10.55
C GLU A 68 -5.11 -2.07 9.43
N VAL A 69 -4.52 -2.73 8.44
CA VAL A 69 -3.86 -2.05 7.32
C VAL A 69 -4.45 -2.50 5.98
N GLU A 70 -4.63 -1.53 5.10
CA GLU A 70 -5.10 -1.75 3.73
C GLU A 70 -4.34 -0.85 2.77
N ASP A 71 -4.03 -1.37 1.59
CA ASP A 71 -3.26 -0.68 0.57
C ASP A 71 -4.06 -0.54 -0.74
N TRP A 72 -4.00 0.65 -1.34
CA TRP A 72 -4.54 0.95 -2.65
C TRP A 72 -3.45 1.48 -3.58
N THR A 73 -3.62 1.28 -4.88
CA THR A 73 -2.73 1.83 -5.92
C THR A 73 -3.53 2.24 -7.15
N LEU A 74 -3.01 3.21 -7.91
CA LEU A 74 -3.54 3.58 -9.22
C LEU A 74 -2.75 2.92 -10.35
N ASN A 75 -1.42 3.03 -10.28
CA ASN A 75 -0.51 2.68 -11.38
C ASN A 75 0.30 1.41 -11.09
N GLY A 76 0.08 0.80 -9.94
CA GLY A 76 0.79 -0.37 -9.45
C GLY A 76 1.67 -0.07 -8.25
N PRO A 77 1.88 -1.08 -7.36
CA PRO A 77 2.47 -0.89 -6.03
C PRO A 77 3.93 -0.44 -6.06
N LEU A 78 4.62 -0.55 -7.21
CA LEU A 78 5.99 -0.06 -7.38
C LEU A 78 6.05 1.41 -7.81
N LEU A 79 4.93 2.00 -8.22
CA LEU A 79 4.86 3.37 -8.75
C LEU A 79 4.17 4.32 -7.79
N ASP A 80 3.05 3.90 -7.20
CA ASP A 80 2.28 4.67 -6.22
C ASP A 80 1.51 3.76 -5.25
N GLY A 81 1.17 4.30 -4.10
CA GLY A 81 0.31 3.61 -3.15
C GLY A 81 -0.24 4.53 -2.08
N ILE A 82 -1.46 4.25 -1.64
CA ILE A 82 -2.03 4.78 -0.40
C ILE A 82 -2.19 3.64 0.59
N SER A 83 -1.59 3.78 1.78
CA SER A 83 -1.74 2.85 2.89
C SER A 83 -2.60 3.47 3.97
N PHE A 84 -3.55 2.70 4.49
CA PHE A 84 -4.44 3.07 5.58
C PHE A 84 -4.10 2.24 6.82
N VAL A 85 -3.88 2.90 7.94
CA VAL A 85 -3.80 2.27 9.28
C VAL A 85 -5.07 2.66 10.02
N THR A 86 -5.88 1.68 10.38
CA THR A 86 -7.26 1.87 10.81
C THR A 86 -7.47 1.37 12.24
N GLY A 87 -6.98 2.14 13.22
CA GLY A 87 -7.11 1.81 14.63
C GLY A 87 -6.13 0.71 15.08
N LEU A 88 -4.82 0.90 14.83
CA LEU A 88 -3.79 -0.02 15.34
C LEU A 88 -3.68 0.13 16.87
N PRO A 89 -3.99 -0.91 17.66
CA PRO A 89 -3.95 -0.81 19.12
C PRO A 89 -2.52 -0.69 19.68
N SER A 90 -2.40 -0.04 20.81
CA SER A 90 -1.14 0.03 21.56
C SER A 90 -0.59 -1.38 21.86
N GLY A 91 0.73 -1.56 21.73
CA GLY A 91 1.43 -2.83 21.90
C GLY A 91 1.45 -3.72 20.67
N LYS A 92 0.83 -3.31 19.55
CA LYS A 92 0.84 -4.06 18.29
C LYS A 92 1.93 -3.57 17.34
N TYR A 93 2.35 -4.46 16.46
CA TYR A 93 3.23 -4.13 15.35
C TYR A 93 2.42 -3.67 14.14
N LEU A 94 2.98 -2.77 13.36
CA LEU A 94 2.38 -2.30 12.10
C LEU A 94 2.44 -3.37 11.00
N ILE A 95 3.23 -4.42 11.19
CA ILE A 95 3.39 -5.54 10.25
C ILE A 95 3.33 -6.87 10.98
N ARG A 96 2.99 -7.95 10.25
CA ARG A 96 3.13 -9.31 10.76
C ARG A 96 4.60 -9.63 11.00
N GLN A 97 4.91 -10.19 12.17
CA GLN A 97 6.25 -10.62 12.56
C GLN A 97 6.53 -12.01 11.99
N SER A 98 6.96 -12.09 10.73
CA SER A 98 7.24 -13.36 10.04
C SER A 98 8.73 -13.70 9.98
N LYS A 99 9.60 -12.67 10.01
CA LYS A 99 11.07 -12.82 9.97
C LYS A 99 11.71 -12.15 11.17
N ARG A 100 12.97 -12.48 11.43
CA ARG A 100 13.74 -11.90 12.54
C ARG A 100 13.91 -10.39 12.38
N GLU A 101 14.11 -9.94 11.13
CA GLU A 101 14.29 -8.54 10.77
C GLU A 101 13.05 -7.69 11.06
N ASP A 102 11.86 -8.28 10.99
CA ASP A 102 10.59 -7.60 11.27
C ASP A 102 10.52 -7.05 12.70
N ARG A 103 11.28 -7.63 13.63
CA ARG A 103 11.38 -7.17 15.03
C ARG A 103 12.10 -5.84 15.18
N GLN A 104 12.75 -5.35 14.13
CA GLN A 104 13.39 -4.03 14.10
C GLN A 104 12.35 -2.90 13.96
N VAL A 105 11.16 -3.22 13.42
CA VAL A 105 10.04 -2.27 13.43
C VAL A 105 9.47 -2.22 14.85
N PRO A 106 9.47 -1.05 15.52
CA PRO A 106 8.93 -0.94 16.87
C PRO A 106 7.44 -1.27 16.95
N LYS A 107 6.97 -1.69 18.11
CA LYS A 107 5.54 -1.72 18.41
C LYS A 107 5.03 -0.29 18.55
N PHE A 108 3.83 -0.05 18.02
CA PHE A 108 3.11 1.17 18.33
C PHE A 108 2.77 1.22 19.84
N ARG A 109 2.88 2.39 20.44
CA ARG A 109 2.42 2.69 21.78
C ARG A 109 1.56 3.95 21.75
N ALA A 110 0.51 3.96 22.54
CA ALA A 110 -0.43 5.09 22.61
C ALA A 110 0.18 6.40 23.11
N ASP A 111 1.31 6.33 23.81
CA ASP A 111 2.06 7.48 24.32
C ASP A 111 3.11 8.02 23.34
N MET A 112 3.23 7.41 22.15
CA MET A 112 4.16 7.88 21.13
C MET A 112 3.78 9.28 20.65
N ALA A 113 4.76 10.19 20.69
CA ALA A 113 4.68 11.47 20.01
C ALA A 113 4.87 11.31 18.50
N ALA A 114 4.48 12.32 17.72
CA ALA A 114 4.61 12.29 16.26
C ALA A 114 6.02 11.91 15.76
N PRO A 115 7.15 12.40 16.33
CA PRO A 115 8.47 11.96 15.92
C PRO A 115 8.74 10.47 16.13
N GLU A 116 8.17 9.85 17.15
CA GLU A 116 8.34 8.41 17.40
C GLU A 116 7.53 7.57 16.41
N VAL A 117 6.32 8.03 16.02
CA VAL A 117 5.54 7.40 14.96
C VAL A 117 6.27 7.50 13.61
N THR A 118 6.88 8.66 13.30
CA THR A 118 7.66 8.80 12.06
C THR A 118 8.90 7.90 12.05
N ALA A 119 9.59 7.74 13.17
CA ALA A 119 10.72 6.81 13.30
C ALA A 119 10.28 5.34 13.14
N MET A 120 9.08 4.99 13.62
CA MET A 120 8.48 3.67 13.39
C MET A 120 8.21 3.43 11.89
N LEU A 121 7.68 4.44 11.17
CA LEU A 121 7.48 4.35 9.71
C LEU A 121 8.81 4.24 8.96
N GLU A 122 9.82 5.02 9.32
CA GLU A 122 11.16 4.88 8.74
C GLU A 122 11.71 3.46 8.92
N SER A 123 11.57 2.89 10.13
CA SER A 123 11.99 1.51 10.39
C SER A 123 11.24 0.50 9.51
N LEU A 124 9.93 0.73 9.28
CA LEU A 124 9.12 -0.08 8.38
C LEU A 124 9.65 -0.04 6.95
N PHE A 125 9.92 1.15 6.41
CA PHE A 125 10.45 1.32 5.06
C PHE A 125 11.81 0.64 4.89
N ARG A 126 12.73 0.78 5.87
CA ARG A 126 14.04 0.11 5.84
C ARG A 126 13.92 -1.41 5.87
N VAL A 127 13.03 -1.96 6.70
CA VAL A 127 12.91 -3.41 6.90
C VAL A 127 12.14 -4.07 5.75
N ARG A 128 11.09 -3.44 5.25
CA ARG A 128 10.16 -4.03 4.26
C ARG A 128 10.29 -3.44 2.87
N GLY A 129 10.57 -2.15 2.75
CA GLY A 129 10.74 -1.44 1.48
C GLY A 129 12.13 -1.60 0.86
N GLY A 130 13.12 -2.05 1.64
CA GLY A 130 14.51 -2.07 1.17
C GLY A 130 15.11 -0.68 1.03
N THR A 131 14.60 0.28 1.79
CA THR A 131 15.05 1.67 1.75
C THR A 131 16.48 1.81 2.25
N VAL A 132 17.35 2.39 1.42
CA VAL A 132 18.77 2.60 1.70
C VAL A 132 19.06 4.01 2.23
N ASP A 133 18.29 5.01 1.81
CA ASP A 133 18.35 6.39 2.32
C ASP A 133 16.93 6.87 2.65
N PHE A 134 16.74 7.50 3.81
CA PHE A 134 15.45 8.03 4.26
C PHE A 134 15.64 9.43 4.83
N ARG A 135 14.82 10.38 4.37
CA ARG A 135 14.93 11.80 4.73
C ARG A 135 13.58 12.34 5.15
N THR A 136 13.49 12.82 6.38
CA THR A 136 12.36 13.63 6.84
C THR A 136 12.44 15.01 6.19
N ILE A 137 11.41 15.40 5.46
CA ILE A 137 11.30 16.72 4.83
C ILE A 137 10.60 17.68 5.78
N SER A 138 9.46 17.26 6.37
CA SER A 138 8.74 18.06 7.34
C SER A 138 7.93 17.19 8.30
N LEU A 139 7.78 17.68 9.53
CA LEU A 139 6.84 17.15 10.52
C LEU A 139 6.13 18.33 11.16
N LYS A 140 4.80 18.39 11.04
CA LYS A 140 4.01 19.52 11.55
C LYS A 140 2.68 19.05 12.12
N PRO A 141 2.12 19.81 13.08
CA PRO A 141 0.76 19.55 13.57
C PRO A 141 -0.25 19.65 12.42
N ARG A 142 -1.20 18.72 12.38
CA ARG A 142 -2.35 18.72 11.48
C ARG A 142 -3.50 18.00 12.15
N ALA A 143 -4.67 18.63 12.25
CA ALA A 143 -5.87 17.96 12.74
C ALA A 143 -6.26 16.79 11.80
N PHE A 144 -6.61 15.65 12.37
CA PHE A 144 -7.06 14.47 11.64
C PHE A 144 -8.15 13.75 12.43
N LEU A 145 -9.25 13.40 11.78
CA LEU A 145 -10.42 12.71 12.39
C LEU A 145 -10.95 13.42 13.66
N GLY A 146 -10.88 14.74 13.69
CA GLY A 146 -11.33 15.55 14.84
C GLY A 146 -10.35 15.61 16.02
N ALA A 147 -9.19 14.96 15.93
CA ALA A 147 -8.15 14.97 16.96
C ALA A 147 -6.93 15.81 16.56
N ASN A 148 -6.11 16.16 17.55
CA ASN A 148 -4.79 16.73 17.31
C ASN A 148 -3.89 15.65 16.73
N GLY A 149 -3.52 15.80 15.48
CA GLY A 149 -2.67 14.87 14.75
C GLY A 149 -1.45 15.56 14.16
N PHE A 150 -0.86 14.91 13.18
CA PHE A 150 0.37 15.37 12.52
C PHE A 150 0.33 15.08 11.02
N GLN A 151 1.12 15.84 10.28
CA GLN A 151 1.52 15.56 8.92
C GLN A 151 3.02 15.35 8.88
N PHE A 152 3.44 14.33 8.16
CA PHE A 152 4.83 13.96 7.95
C PHE A 152 5.11 13.84 6.46
N ASP A 153 6.03 14.66 5.96
CA ASP A 153 6.51 14.59 4.57
C ASP A 153 7.93 14.02 4.56
N TYR A 154 8.22 13.10 3.66
CA TYR A 154 9.50 12.42 3.57
C TYR A 154 9.89 12.10 2.13
N GLU A 155 11.16 11.79 1.92
CA GLU A 155 11.68 11.17 0.72
C GLU A 155 12.52 9.96 1.10
N HIS A 156 12.55 8.96 0.23
CA HIS A 156 13.43 7.80 0.41
C HIS A 156 13.94 7.27 -0.92
N LEU A 157 15.10 6.60 -0.85
CA LEU A 157 15.71 5.87 -1.95
C LEU A 157 15.65 4.39 -1.62
N ASP A 158 15.03 3.61 -2.48
CA ASP A 158 14.96 2.16 -2.33
C ASP A 158 16.08 1.43 -3.08
N SER A 159 16.21 0.15 -2.83
CA SER A 159 17.22 -0.71 -3.48
C SER A 159 17.05 -0.86 -4.99
N ASP A 160 15.93 -0.42 -5.57
CA ASP A 160 15.68 -0.31 -7.01
C ASP A 160 16.23 0.99 -7.63
N GLU A 161 16.97 1.80 -6.84
CA GLU A 161 17.55 3.08 -7.21
C GLU A 161 16.52 4.18 -7.55
N LEU A 162 15.25 3.98 -7.19
CA LEU A 162 14.20 4.97 -7.38
C LEU A 162 14.00 5.84 -6.14
N TRP A 163 14.06 7.16 -6.35
CA TRP A 163 13.62 8.10 -5.34
C TRP A 163 12.10 8.15 -5.29
N ARG A 164 11.57 7.97 -4.09
CA ARG A 164 10.17 8.12 -3.75
C ARG A 164 9.96 9.32 -2.84
N ARG A 165 8.75 9.82 -2.86
CA ARG A 165 8.29 10.86 -1.95
C ARG A 165 6.99 10.43 -1.32
N GLY A 166 6.84 10.74 -0.02
CA GLY A 166 5.64 10.37 0.70
C GLY A 166 5.11 11.48 1.57
N ARG A 167 3.82 11.37 1.87
CA ARG A 167 3.10 12.16 2.87
C ARG A 167 2.24 11.23 3.71
N ALA A 168 2.34 11.37 5.03
CA ALA A 168 1.48 10.72 5.98
C ALA A 168 0.69 11.75 6.79
N VAL A 169 -0.57 11.47 7.06
CA VAL A 169 -1.41 12.25 7.99
C VAL A 169 -2.00 11.27 9.00
N GLY A 170 -1.84 11.54 10.30
CA GLY A 170 -2.29 10.62 11.33
C GLY A 170 -2.56 11.27 12.67
N ALA A 171 -3.19 10.50 13.54
CA ALA A 171 -3.44 10.85 14.94
C ALA A 171 -3.53 9.58 15.80
N VAL A 172 -3.22 9.73 17.08
CA VAL A 172 -3.56 8.74 18.11
C VAL A 172 -4.90 9.12 18.72
N ILE A 173 -5.88 8.25 18.61
CA ILE A 173 -7.25 8.48 19.05
C ILE A 173 -7.68 7.29 19.91
N ASP A 174 -8.11 7.54 21.14
CA ASP A 174 -8.53 6.48 22.08
C ASP A 174 -7.48 5.37 22.28
N GLY A 175 -6.18 5.73 22.20
CA GLY A 175 -5.06 4.78 22.35
C GLY A 175 -4.74 3.96 21.10
N GLU A 176 -5.37 4.25 19.97
CA GLU A 176 -5.17 3.59 18.68
C GLU A 176 -4.58 4.55 17.63
N LEU A 177 -3.71 4.04 16.76
CA LEU A 177 -3.15 4.82 15.65
C LEU A 177 -4.06 4.76 14.43
N TYR A 178 -4.46 5.92 13.95
CA TYR A 178 -5.07 6.14 12.64
C TYR A 178 -4.10 6.91 11.76
N LEU A 179 -3.85 6.40 10.56
CA LEU A 179 -2.89 7.02 9.63
C LEU A 179 -3.34 6.76 8.20
N ILE A 180 -3.21 7.76 7.32
CA ILE A 180 -3.26 7.60 5.87
C ILE A 180 -1.92 8.08 5.33
N LEU A 181 -1.27 7.24 4.54
CA LEU A 181 0.05 7.46 3.99
C LEU A 181 -0.01 7.32 2.47
N TYR A 182 0.49 8.30 1.74
CA TYR A 182 0.70 8.24 0.30
C TYR A 182 2.19 8.17 0.02
N ASP A 183 2.61 7.22 -0.81
CA ASP A 183 3.98 7.03 -1.25
C ASP A 183 4.02 6.79 -2.75
N ALA A 184 4.90 7.50 -3.46
CA ALA A 184 5.00 7.37 -4.90
C ALA A 184 6.37 7.77 -5.43
N THR A 185 6.71 7.30 -6.64
CA THR A 185 7.96 7.73 -7.27
C THR A 185 7.96 9.24 -7.49
N ARG A 186 9.07 9.88 -7.08
CA ARG A 186 9.21 11.34 -7.01
C ARG A 186 9.09 12.02 -8.36
N SER A 187 9.55 11.35 -9.42
CA SER A 187 9.69 11.97 -10.74
C SER A 187 8.37 12.37 -11.42
N HIS A 188 7.27 11.69 -11.10
CA HIS A 188 5.99 11.94 -11.75
C HIS A 188 4.80 11.64 -10.84
N TYR A 189 4.76 10.43 -10.28
CA TYR A 189 3.54 9.89 -9.67
C TYR A 189 3.16 10.59 -8.37
N PHE A 190 4.14 11.10 -7.61
CA PHE A 190 3.83 11.82 -6.38
C PHE A 190 3.01 13.08 -6.67
N ASP A 191 3.46 13.94 -7.59
CA ASP A 191 2.75 15.19 -7.91
C ASP A 191 1.41 14.92 -8.60
N ALA A 192 1.32 13.84 -9.40
CA ALA A 192 0.07 13.45 -10.06
C ALA A 192 -1.01 12.95 -9.09
N GLY A 193 -0.65 12.33 -7.96
CA GLY A 193 -1.60 11.70 -7.04
C GLY A 193 -1.79 12.42 -5.69
N ILE A 194 -0.96 13.42 -5.36
CA ILE A 194 -1.05 14.09 -4.05
C ILE A 194 -2.39 14.80 -3.83
N GLY A 195 -3.02 15.32 -4.87
CA GLY A 195 -4.35 15.92 -4.80
C GLY A 195 -5.43 14.92 -4.43
N ASP A 196 -5.36 13.70 -4.96
CA ASP A 196 -6.28 12.61 -4.62
C ASP A 196 -6.10 12.18 -3.15
N PHE A 197 -4.85 12.06 -2.71
CA PHE A 197 -4.54 11.78 -1.31
C PHE A 197 -5.15 12.83 -0.37
N GLU A 198 -5.00 14.12 -0.66
CA GLU A 198 -5.57 15.17 0.16
C GLU A 198 -7.11 15.12 0.19
N ALA A 199 -7.75 14.80 -0.92
CA ALA A 199 -9.20 14.61 -0.98
C ALA A 199 -9.65 13.38 -0.16
N ILE A 200 -8.91 12.27 -0.20
CA ILE A 200 -9.15 11.08 0.61
C ILE A 200 -9.01 11.42 2.10
N VAL A 201 -7.93 12.10 2.50
CA VAL A 201 -7.71 12.54 3.90
C VAL A 201 -8.85 13.46 4.37
N ALA A 202 -9.29 14.41 3.54
CA ALA A 202 -10.38 15.33 3.87
C ALA A 202 -11.73 14.61 4.04
N SER A 203 -11.95 13.52 3.32
CA SER A 203 -13.18 12.71 3.39
C SER A 203 -13.19 11.70 4.54
N ALA A 204 -12.04 11.50 5.20
CA ALA A 204 -11.86 10.45 6.21
C ALA A 204 -12.72 10.70 7.46
N ARG A 205 -13.37 9.64 7.95
CA ARG A 205 -14.13 9.65 9.20
C ARG A 205 -14.04 8.31 9.92
N LYS A 206 -14.00 8.32 11.24
CA LYS A 206 -14.20 7.11 12.07
C LYS A 206 -15.62 6.60 11.90
N ARG A 207 -15.76 5.30 11.98
CA ARG A 207 -17.06 4.63 12.06
C ARG A 207 -17.51 4.53 13.51
#